data_86a49b82e58d3479b63b06171a6c43cc
#
_entry.id   86a49b82e58d3479b63b06171a6c43cc
#
_cell.length_a   1.000
_cell.length_b   1.000
_cell.length_c   1.000
_cell.angle_alpha   90.00
_cell.angle_beta   90.00
_cell.angle_gamma   90.00
#
_symmetry.space_group_name_H-M   'P 1'
#
loop_
_entity.id
_entity.type
_entity.pdbx_description
1 polymer ?
#
loop_
_entity_poly.entity_id
_entity_poly.type
_entity_poly.pdbx_seq_one_letter_code
_entity_poly.pdbx_strand_id
1 'polypeptide(L)'
;MYHLNLLFDMKRIFLFIVSLSFFSCDEETPIKDNFVVEGFLFQGEKVDDIKIKETKLWNSDDTIDVIIDNANVKLFANGNDYDLSFDNIKQSYASEEDIDIISGNTYGIKVDFNNRVATAETTVPTKPVGLRLSNNKIVVPPLKLSPALPNILANLFENARINIEWDNPANEHHYLTIKYVGNQADPIFSEDIPGVVGEFFSNFSIQSAPTQDEMYNVICMSLKNYGNYLVTLYKINDDYVRLFESEVQDGTELNEPPSNIVNAFGIFTAFASDTISFQIVRQ
;
A
#
# COMPACT_ATOMS: atom_id res chain seq x y z
N MET A 1 -53.10 55.33 -14.06
CA MET A 1 -53.41 53.97 -14.59
C MET A 1 -52.14 53.17 -14.94
N TYR A 2 -51.03 53.80 -15.24
CA TYR A 2 -49.77 53.12 -15.60
C TYR A 2 -48.99 52.51 -14.43
N HIS A 3 -49.12 53.01 -13.22
CA HIS A 3 -48.37 52.52 -12.03
C HIS A 3 -48.91 51.18 -11.48
N LEU A 4 -50.17 50.85 -11.72
CA LEU A 4 -50.76 49.63 -11.18
C LEU A 4 -50.41 48.40 -12.01
N ASN A 5 -50.18 48.56 -13.34
CA ASN A 5 -49.74 47.47 -14.22
C ASN A 5 -48.27 47.09 -13.99
N LEU A 6 -47.42 48.07 -13.68
CA LEU A 6 -45.98 47.81 -13.44
C LEU A 6 -45.76 46.98 -12.17
N LEU A 7 -46.58 47.20 -11.11
CA LEU A 7 -46.52 46.42 -9.88
C LEU A 7 -47.03 44.98 -10.03
N PHE A 8 -47.97 44.77 -10.93
CA PHE A 8 -48.50 43.42 -11.25
C PHE A 8 -47.50 42.59 -12.06
N ASP A 9 -46.81 43.23 -12.99
CA ASP A 9 -45.77 42.58 -13.79
C ASP A 9 -44.52 42.28 -12.94
N MET A 10 -44.10 43.16 -12.05
CA MET A 10 -43.00 42.89 -11.12
C MET A 10 -43.31 41.72 -10.18
N LYS A 11 -44.54 41.58 -9.66
CA LYS A 11 -44.93 40.42 -8.86
C LYS A 11 -44.91 39.11 -9.64
N ARG A 12 -45.29 39.12 -10.90
CA ARG A 12 -45.24 37.95 -11.77
C ARG A 12 -43.82 37.52 -12.11
N ILE A 13 -42.94 38.49 -12.35
CA ILE A 13 -41.50 38.23 -12.58
C ILE A 13 -40.85 37.71 -11.31
N PHE A 14 -41.17 38.25 -10.15
CA PHE A 14 -40.64 37.77 -8.87
C PHE A 14 -41.13 36.34 -8.55
N LEU A 15 -42.40 36.03 -8.83
CA LEU A 15 -42.93 34.67 -8.66
C LEU A 15 -42.27 33.66 -9.61
N PHE A 16 -41.92 34.08 -10.82
CA PHE A 16 -41.24 33.23 -11.79
C PHE A 16 -39.78 32.98 -11.40
N ILE A 17 -39.07 33.97 -10.85
CA ILE A 17 -37.70 33.83 -10.36
C ILE A 17 -37.65 32.93 -9.12
N VAL A 18 -38.60 33.02 -8.21
CA VAL A 18 -38.68 32.13 -7.03
C VAL A 18 -39.01 30.69 -7.42
N SER A 19 -39.76 30.45 -8.48
CA SER A 19 -40.07 29.09 -8.93
C SER A 19 -38.87 28.39 -9.64
N LEU A 20 -37.93 29.16 -10.23
CA LEU A 20 -36.73 28.59 -10.84
C LEU A 20 -35.64 28.17 -9.81
N SER A 21 -35.69 28.72 -8.59
CA SER A 21 -34.72 28.37 -7.55
C SER A 21 -34.95 27.01 -6.87
N PHE A 22 -36.04 26.31 -7.19
CA PHE A 22 -36.34 24.99 -6.61
C PHE A 22 -35.91 23.81 -7.51
N PHE A 23 -35.27 24.04 -8.66
CA PHE A 23 -34.80 22.97 -9.54
C PHE A 23 -33.31 22.71 -9.48
N SER A 24 -32.59 23.32 -8.52
CA SER A 24 -31.20 22.94 -8.23
C SER A 24 -31.17 21.97 -7.06
N CYS A 25 -31.72 20.80 -7.24
CA CYS A 25 -31.36 19.63 -6.47
C CYS A 25 -30.48 18.82 -7.43
N ASP A 26 -29.17 18.98 -7.35
CA ASP A 26 -28.26 17.94 -7.75
C ASP A 26 -28.56 16.77 -6.81
N GLU A 27 -29.28 15.77 -7.30
CA GLU A 27 -29.25 14.45 -6.68
C GLU A 27 -27.79 14.02 -6.76
N GLU A 28 -27.05 14.15 -5.65
CA GLU A 28 -25.86 13.36 -5.45
C GLU A 28 -26.30 11.91 -5.68
N THR A 29 -25.94 11.37 -6.83
CA THR A 29 -26.15 9.94 -7.10
C THR A 29 -25.50 9.19 -5.96
N PRO A 30 -26.23 8.36 -5.22
CA PRO A 30 -25.66 7.67 -4.07
C PRO A 30 -24.46 6.85 -4.56
N ILE A 31 -23.32 7.05 -3.90
CA ILE A 31 -22.06 6.32 -4.07
C ILE A 31 -22.25 4.80 -3.88
N LYS A 32 -23.46 4.38 -3.56
CA LYS A 32 -23.89 3.07 -3.11
C LYS A 32 -23.61 1.91 -4.08
N ASP A 33 -23.26 2.20 -5.34
CA ASP A 33 -22.97 1.17 -6.35
C ASP A 33 -21.51 1.14 -6.79
N ASN A 34 -20.63 1.93 -6.15
CA ASN A 34 -19.22 1.89 -6.43
C ASN A 34 -18.53 0.84 -5.55
N PHE A 35 -17.45 0.29 -6.04
CA PHE A 35 -16.59 -0.63 -5.33
C PHE A 35 -15.12 -0.27 -5.52
N VAL A 36 -14.27 -0.82 -4.68
CA VAL A 36 -12.81 -0.62 -4.69
C VAL A 36 -12.15 -1.91 -5.12
N VAL A 37 -11.25 -1.85 -6.07
CA VAL A 37 -10.41 -2.97 -6.49
C VAL A 37 -9.01 -2.76 -5.94
N GLU A 38 -8.52 -3.70 -5.15
CA GLU A 38 -7.13 -3.76 -4.71
C GLU A 38 -6.50 -5.04 -5.28
N GLY A 39 -5.66 -4.89 -6.28
CA GLY A 39 -5.01 -6.03 -6.92
C GLY A 39 -3.50 -5.83 -7.00
N PHE A 40 -2.77 -6.78 -6.43
CA PHE A 40 -1.33 -6.77 -6.40
C PHE A 40 -0.78 -8.03 -7.04
N LEU A 41 0.05 -7.88 -8.08
CA LEU A 41 0.74 -8.96 -8.75
C LEU A 41 2.21 -8.95 -8.39
N PHE A 42 2.76 -10.09 -8.04
CA PHE A 42 4.18 -10.24 -7.71
C PHE A 42 4.86 -11.16 -8.72
N GLN A 43 5.98 -10.70 -9.28
CA GLN A 43 6.75 -11.49 -10.24
C GLN A 43 7.12 -12.87 -9.68
N GLY A 44 6.73 -13.93 -10.38
CA GLY A 44 7.03 -15.32 -10.02
C GLY A 44 6.24 -15.85 -8.83
N GLU A 45 5.21 -15.13 -8.36
CA GLU A 45 4.32 -15.58 -7.29
C GLU A 45 2.92 -15.90 -7.84
N LYS A 46 2.11 -16.58 -7.04
CA LYS A 46 0.72 -16.91 -7.37
C LYS A 46 -0.15 -15.67 -7.32
N VAL A 47 -1.19 -15.66 -8.17
CA VAL A 47 -2.22 -14.63 -8.14
C VAL A 47 -3.23 -14.96 -7.04
N ASP A 48 -3.11 -14.33 -5.89
CA ASP A 48 -3.93 -14.60 -4.71
C ASP A 48 -4.15 -13.37 -3.78
N ASP A 49 -3.78 -12.19 -4.22
CA ASP A 49 -3.94 -10.94 -3.47
C ASP A 49 -4.73 -9.89 -4.27
N ILE A 50 -5.96 -10.28 -4.65
CA ILE A 50 -6.92 -9.39 -5.31
C ILE A 50 -8.16 -9.29 -4.43
N LYS A 51 -8.47 -8.10 -3.93
CA LYS A 51 -9.61 -7.82 -3.06
C LYS A 51 -10.57 -6.86 -3.72
N ILE A 52 -11.85 -7.18 -3.62
CA ILE A 52 -12.93 -6.29 -4.05
C ILE A 52 -13.68 -5.87 -2.79
N LYS A 53 -13.82 -4.56 -2.56
CA LYS A 53 -14.39 -3.99 -1.34
C LYS A 53 -15.55 -3.06 -1.67
N GLU A 54 -16.50 -2.94 -0.74
CA GLU A 54 -17.48 -1.87 -0.81
C GLU A 54 -16.83 -0.50 -0.55
N THR A 55 -17.35 0.54 -1.18
CA THR A 55 -16.97 1.91 -0.84
C THR A 55 -17.55 2.30 0.51
N LYS A 56 -16.74 2.98 1.34
CA LYS A 56 -17.19 3.54 2.62
C LYS A 56 -17.61 4.99 2.46
N LEU A 57 -18.66 5.39 3.18
CA LEU A 57 -18.99 6.80 3.31
C LEU A 57 -17.97 7.48 4.23
N TRP A 58 -17.60 8.69 3.89
CA TRP A 58 -16.61 9.51 4.65
C TRP A 58 -16.93 9.64 6.14
N ASN A 59 -18.21 9.65 6.52
CA ASN A 59 -18.69 9.82 7.88
C ASN A 59 -19.15 8.50 8.54
N SER A 60 -18.78 7.36 7.97
CA SER A 60 -19.13 6.07 8.58
C SER A 60 -18.15 5.77 9.72
N ASP A 61 -18.68 5.39 10.88
CA ASP A 61 -17.88 4.93 12.03
C ASP A 61 -17.30 3.51 11.81
N ASP A 62 -17.64 2.88 10.67
CA ASP A 62 -17.17 1.54 10.33
C ASP A 62 -15.70 1.56 9.89
N THR A 63 -14.84 1.04 10.74
CA THR A 63 -13.40 0.85 10.47
C THR A 63 -13.11 -0.43 9.69
N ILE A 64 -14.07 -1.37 9.58
CA ILE A 64 -13.88 -2.69 8.95
C ILE A 64 -14.24 -2.60 7.47
N ASP A 65 -13.35 -3.10 6.61
CA ASP A 65 -13.62 -3.23 5.18
C ASP A 65 -14.63 -4.36 4.94
N VAL A 66 -15.66 -4.07 4.15
CA VAL A 66 -16.61 -5.08 3.68
C VAL A 66 -16.09 -5.66 2.38
N ILE A 67 -15.73 -6.93 2.41
CA ILE A 67 -15.21 -7.65 1.23
C ILE A 67 -16.40 -8.16 0.42
N ILE A 68 -16.36 -7.93 -0.89
CA ILE A 68 -17.31 -8.49 -1.87
C ILE A 68 -16.77 -9.83 -2.33
N ASP A 69 -17.48 -10.90 -2.00
CA ASP A 69 -17.09 -12.29 -2.27
C ASP A 69 -17.77 -12.91 -3.50
N ASN A 70 -18.70 -12.19 -4.11
CA ASN A 70 -19.55 -12.68 -5.18
C ASN A 70 -19.40 -11.89 -6.51
N ALA A 71 -18.32 -11.14 -6.69
CA ALA A 71 -17.99 -10.50 -7.95
C ALA A 71 -17.47 -11.52 -8.98
N ASN A 72 -17.72 -11.28 -10.27
CA ASN A 72 -17.06 -12.03 -11.32
C ASN A 72 -15.73 -11.34 -11.67
N VAL A 73 -14.61 -11.97 -11.31
CA VAL A 73 -13.28 -11.42 -11.48
C VAL A 73 -12.50 -12.24 -12.48
N LYS A 74 -11.92 -11.56 -13.49
CA LYS A 74 -11.08 -12.17 -14.53
C LYS A 74 -9.73 -11.48 -14.58
N LEU A 75 -8.68 -12.28 -14.72
CA LEU A 75 -7.33 -11.81 -15.02
C LEU A 75 -7.00 -12.12 -16.48
N PHE A 76 -6.49 -11.14 -17.21
CA PHE A 76 -5.95 -11.29 -18.56
C PHE A 76 -4.43 -11.37 -18.46
N ALA A 77 -3.88 -12.51 -18.84
CA ALA A 77 -2.47 -12.79 -18.70
C ALA A 77 -1.96 -13.61 -19.89
N ASN A 78 -0.85 -13.18 -20.47
CA ASN A 78 -0.16 -13.95 -21.53
C ASN A 78 -1.06 -14.37 -22.71
N GLY A 79 -2.09 -13.54 -23.03
CA GLY A 79 -3.05 -13.79 -24.11
C GLY A 79 -4.20 -14.73 -23.76
N ASN A 80 -4.35 -15.10 -22.50
CA ASN A 80 -5.44 -15.92 -21.98
C ASN A 80 -6.26 -15.17 -20.93
N ASP A 81 -7.49 -15.63 -20.73
CA ASP A 81 -8.43 -15.17 -19.70
C ASP A 81 -8.51 -16.23 -18.61
N TYR A 82 -8.31 -15.81 -17.36
CA TYR A 82 -8.39 -16.67 -16.18
C TYR A 82 -9.51 -16.18 -15.27
N ASP A 83 -10.43 -17.06 -14.92
CA ASP A 83 -11.45 -16.78 -13.91
C ASP A 83 -10.82 -16.91 -12.50
N LEU A 84 -11.04 -15.91 -11.65
CA LEU A 84 -10.54 -15.93 -10.27
C LEU A 84 -11.68 -16.30 -9.33
N SER A 85 -11.40 -17.22 -8.42
CA SER A 85 -12.32 -17.70 -7.39
C SER A 85 -12.04 -17.04 -6.05
N PHE A 86 -13.09 -16.79 -5.25
CA PHE A 86 -12.93 -16.21 -3.92
C PHE A 86 -12.42 -17.22 -2.91
N ASP A 87 -11.30 -16.94 -2.27
CA ASP A 87 -10.74 -17.71 -1.16
C ASP A 87 -11.24 -17.15 0.18
N ASN A 88 -12.11 -17.90 0.85
CA ASN A 88 -12.70 -17.52 2.13
C ASN A 88 -11.69 -17.42 3.28
N ILE A 89 -10.53 -18.09 3.18
CA ILE A 89 -9.48 -18.04 4.22
C ILE A 89 -8.65 -16.78 4.08
N LYS A 90 -8.26 -16.46 2.85
CA LYS A 90 -7.46 -15.26 2.53
C LYS A 90 -8.32 -14.00 2.40
N GLN A 91 -9.63 -14.15 2.24
CA GLN A 91 -10.55 -13.04 1.94
C GLN A 91 -10.13 -12.26 0.68
N SER A 92 -9.74 -13.00 -0.37
CA SER A 92 -9.25 -12.45 -1.63
C SER A 92 -9.62 -13.37 -2.80
N TYR A 93 -9.60 -12.83 -4.02
CA TYR A 93 -9.75 -13.60 -5.24
C TYR A 93 -8.39 -14.17 -5.66
N ALA A 94 -8.38 -15.44 -5.99
CA ALA A 94 -7.20 -16.21 -6.37
C ALA A 94 -7.43 -17.02 -7.62
N SER A 95 -6.35 -17.31 -8.35
CA SER A 95 -6.38 -18.27 -9.45
C SER A 95 -6.15 -19.68 -8.93
N GLU A 96 -6.95 -20.63 -9.41
CA GLU A 96 -6.69 -22.07 -9.23
C GLU A 96 -5.59 -22.56 -10.18
N GLU A 97 -5.38 -21.87 -11.29
CA GLU A 97 -4.37 -22.18 -12.27
C GLU A 97 -3.04 -21.48 -11.94
N ASP A 98 -1.91 -22.11 -12.28
CA ASP A 98 -0.60 -21.48 -12.18
C ASP A 98 -0.45 -20.48 -13.32
N ILE A 99 -0.49 -19.18 -12.97
CA ILE A 99 -0.30 -18.08 -13.88
C ILE A 99 1.11 -17.52 -13.67
N ASP A 100 1.95 -17.61 -14.69
CA ASP A 100 3.29 -17.03 -14.65
C ASP A 100 3.21 -15.49 -14.71
N ILE A 101 3.55 -14.82 -13.63
CA ILE A 101 3.71 -13.36 -13.58
C ILE A 101 5.14 -13.01 -13.98
N ILE A 102 5.29 -12.54 -15.23
CA ILE A 102 6.58 -12.35 -15.90
C ILE A 102 6.91 -10.86 -16.01
N SER A 103 8.14 -10.51 -15.67
CA SER A 103 8.71 -9.16 -15.82
C SER A 103 8.59 -8.66 -17.27
N GLY A 104 8.13 -7.42 -17.42
CA GLY A 104 7.93 -6.78 -18.72
C GLY A 104 6.61 -7.11 -19.41
N ASN A 105 5.83 -8.09 -18.92
CA ASN A 105 4.52 -8.41 -19.47
C ASN A 105 3.45 -7.51 -18.84
N THR A 106 2.39 -7.25 -19.63
CA THR A 106 1.20 -6.51 -19.19
C THR A 106 0.09 -7.48 -18.86
N TYR A 107 -0.59 -7.20 -17.76
CA TYR A 107 -1.71 -7.95 -17.20
C TYR A 107 -2.91 -7.03 -17.06
N GLY A 108 -4.10 -7.55 -17.35
CA GLY A 108 -5.36 -6.83 -17.21
C GLY A 108 -6.24 -7.47 -16.15
N ILE A 109 -7.06 -6.68 -15.49
CA ILE A 109 -8.13 -7.17 -14.62
C ILE A 109 -9.48 -6.68 -15.11
N LYS A 110 -10.50 -7.52 -15.00
CA LYS A 110 -11.89 -7.16 -15.21
C LYS A 110 -12.71 -7.66 -14.03
N VAL A 111 -13.47 -6.76 -13.44
CA VAL A 111 -14.39 -7.04 -12.33
C VAL A 111 -15.80 -6.69 -12.77
N ASP A 112 -16.72 -7.64 -12.71
CA ASP A 112 -18.14 -7.45 -13.02
C ASP A 112 -18.94 -7.67 -11.73
N PHE A 113 -19.54 -6.59 -11.23
CA PHE A 113 -20.33 -6.59 -10.01
C PHE A 113 -21.49 -5.56 -10.11
N ASN A 114 -22.71 -5.96 -9.75
CA ASN A 114 -23.90 -5.12 -9.73
C ASN A 114 -24.14 -4.34 -11.05
N ASN A 115 -24.03 -5.02 -12.20
CA ASN A 115 -24.16 -4.45 -13.56
C ASN A 115 -23.12 -3.37 -13.90
N ARG A 116 -22.04 -3.29 -13.14
CA ARG A 116 -20.91 -2.41 -13.40
C ARG A 116 -19.69 -3.24 -13.75
N VAL A 117 -18.98 -2.83 -14.78
CA VAL A 117 -17.74 -3.46 -15.21
C VAL A 117 -16.58 -2.50 -14.98
N ALA A 118 -15.66 -2.90 -14.13
CA ALA A 118 -14.40 -2.20 -13.91
C ALA A 118 -13.25 -2.93 -14.61
N THR A 119 -12.27 -2.16 -15.08
CA THR A 119 -11.08 -2.69 -15.75
C THR A 119 -9.83 -1.89 -15.38
N ALA A 120 -8.70 -2.57 -15.36
CA ALA A 120 -7.39 -1.92 -15.25
C ALA A 120 -6.32 -2.78 -15.92
N GLU A 121 -5.18 -2.16 -16.19
CA GLU A 121 -3.99 -2.82 -16.71
C GLU A 121 -2.77 -2.39 -15.91
N THR A 122 -1.81 -3.31 -15.76
CA THR A 122 -0.51 -3.04 -15.15
C THR A 122 0.59 -3.80 -15.89
N THR A 123 1.78 -3.25 -15.92
CA THR A 123 2.97 -3.93 -16.45
C THR A 123 3.90 -4.29 -15.32
N VAL A 124 4.33 -5.54 -15.26
CA VAL A 124 5.26 -6.01 -14.25
C VAL A 124 6.64 -5.37 -14.48
N PRO A 125 7.20 -4.66 -13.50
CA PRO A 125 8.51 -4.03 -13.66
C PRO A 125 9.62 -5.07 -13.90
N THR A 126 10.77 -4.63 -14.38
CA THR A 126 11.97 -5.47 -14.41
C THR A 126 12.50 -5.68 -12.99
N LYS A 127 13.13 -6.83 -12.72
CA LYS A 127 13.74 -7.09 -11.42
C LYS A 127 14.72 -5.98 -11.02
N PRO A 128 14.79 -5.63 -9.73
CA PRO A 128 15.91 -4.84 -9.21
C PRO A 128 17.24 -5.51 -9.54
N VAL A 129 18.28 -4.73 -9.78
CA VAL A 129 19.62 -5.22 -10.10
C VAL A 129 20.66 -4.68 -9.12
N GLY A 130 21.75 -5.43 -8.92
CA GLY A 130 22.87 -4.99 -8.11
C GLY A 130 22.59 -4.93 -6.59
N LEU A 131 21.56 -5.62 -6.10
CA LEU A 131 21.23 -5.66 -4.67
C LEU A 131 22.39 -6.25 -3.86
N ARG A 132 22.94 -5.48 -2.92
CA ARG A 132 24.10 -5.83 -2.11
C ARG A 132 24.03 -5.21 -0.72
N LEU A 133 24.76 -5.77 0.22
CA LEU A 133 24.90 -5.30 1.59
C LEU A 133 26.34 -4.83 1.87
N SER A 134 26.50 -3.76 2.64
CA SER A 134 27.82 -3.37 3.15
C SER A 134 28.41 -4.43 4.07
N ASN A 135 27.58 -5.12 4.85
CA ASN A 135 27.92 -6.23 5.74
C ASN A 135 26.75 -7.20 5.79
N ASN A 136 27.04 -8.49 5.77
CA ASN A 136 26.04 -9.54 5.92
C ASN A 136 25.86 -10.00 7.38
N LYS A 137 26.62 -9.41 8.33
CA LYS A 137 26.59 -9.76 9.75
C LYS A 137 26.90 -8.55 10.61
N ILE A 138 26.11 -8.34 11.66
CA ILE A 138 26.37 -7.35 12.71
C ILE A 138 26.46 -8.07 14.04
N VAL A 139 27.45 -7.66 14.86
CA VAL A 139 27.62 -8.14 16.23
C VAL A 139 27.04 -7.12 17.19
N VAL A 140 26.07 -7.52 18.01
CA VAL A 140 25.40 -6.67 18.98
C VAL A 140 25.50 -7.32 20.37
N PRO A 141 25.96 -6.59 21.41
CA PRO A 141 25.90 -7.13 22.76
C PRO A 141 24.46 -7.19 23.26
N PRO A 142 24.12 -8.10 24.19
CA PRO A 142 22.81 -8.09 24.85
C PRO A 142 22.59 -6.77 25.58
N LEU A 143 21.49 -6.09 25.28
CA LEU A 143 21.15 -4.81 25.87
C LEU A 143 20.41 -5.04 27.19
N LYS A 144 21.06 -4.68 28.32
CA LYS A 144 20.53 -4.81 29.68
C LYS A 144 20.52 -3.45 30.37
N LEU A 145 19.58 -3.27 31.29
CA LEU A 145 19.57 -2.07 32.12
C LEU A 145 20.85 -1.98 32.97
N SER A 146 21.68 -1.00 32.67
CA SER A 146 22.96 -0.77 33.34
C SER A 146 23.41 0.67 33.16
N PRO A 147 24.31 1.18 34.01
CA PRO A 147 24.90 2.51 33.83
C PRO A 147 25.66 2.69 32.51
N ALA A 148 26.11 1.59 31.90
CA ALA A 148 26.79 1.59 30.58
C ALA A 148 25.85 1.62 29.39
N LEU A 149 24.57 1.32 29.59
CA LEU A 149 23.58 1.20 28.50
C LEU A 149 23.56 2.44 27.57
N PRO A 150 23.55 3.69 28.07
CA PRO A 150 23.50 4.86 27.16
C PRO A 150 24.72 4.92 26.22
N ASN A 151 25.91 4.58 26.71
CA ASN A 151 27.13 4.58 25.90
C ASN A 151 27.12 3.43 24.87
N ILE A 152 26.60 2.26 25.25
CA ILE A 152 26.44 1.13 24.34
C ILE A 152 25.47 1.51 23.21
N LEU A 153 24.33 2.11 23.56
CA LEU A 153 23.33 2.56 22.57
C LEU A 153 23.90 3.60 21.61
N ALA A 154 24.62 4.60 22.12
CA ALA A 154 25.29 5.61 21.30
C ALA A 154 26.28 4.98 20.30
N ASN A 155 27.11 4.06 20.78
CA ASN A 155 28.07 3.34 19.93
C ASN A 155 27.36 2.49 18.84
N LEU A 156 26.30 1.76 19.19
CA LEU A 156 25.52 0.98 18.22
C LEU A 156 24.82 1.87 17.19
N PHE A 157 24.31 3.02 17.63
CA PHE A 157 23.67 3.98 16.73
C PHE A 157 24.65 4.52 15.67
N GLU A 158 25.90 4.74 16.05
CA GLU A 158 26.93 5.24 15.14
C GLU A 158 27.55 4.15 14.26
N ASN A 159 27.80 2.97 14.84
CA ASN A 159 28.69 1.96 14.23
C ASN A 159 27.98 0.68 13.76
N ALA A 160 26.79 0.36 14.30
CA ALA A 160 26.07 -0.85 13.94
C ALA A 160 25.00 -0.56 12.86
N ARG A 161 25.46 -0.37 11.63
CA ARG A 161 24.63 -0.06 10.46
C ARG A 161 24.87 -1.04 9.34
N ILE A 162 23.83 -1.28 8.55
CA ILE A 162 23.93 -1.98 7.26
C ILE A 162 23.43 -1.02 6.18
N ASN A 163 24.26 -0.80 5.18
CA ASN A 163 23.80 -0.18 3.94
C ASN A 163 23.30 -1.29 3.04
N ILE A 164 22.07 -1.15 2.57
CA ILE A 164 21.47 -1.93 1.52
C ILE A 164 21.56 -1.08 0.27
N GLU A 165 22.28 -1.53 -0.74
CA GLU A 165 22.55 -0.80 -1.96
C GLU A 165 22.03 -1.57 -3.17
N TRP A 166 21.65 -0.85 -4.21
CA TRP A 166 21.24 -1.41 -5.51
C TRP A 166 21.59 -0.45 -6.63
N ASP A 167 21.50 -0.93 -7.86
CA ASP A 167 21.78 -0.09 -9.03
C ASP A 167 20.46 0.49 -9.57
N ASN A 168 20.38 1.82 -9.71
CA ASN A 168 19.18 2.52 -10.18
C ASN A 168 19.50 3.65 -11.19
N PRO A 169 20.18 3.35 -12.32
CA PRO A 169 20.57 4.38 -13.28
C PRO A 169 19.39 5.06 -13.99
N ALA A 170 18.21 4.49 -13.95
CA ALA A 170 17.01 5.02 -14.58
C ALA A 170 16.13 5.85 -13.62
N ASN A 171 16.53 6.02 -12.35
CA ASN A 171 15.77 6.68 -11.29
C ASN A 171 14.35 6.11 -11.13
N GLU A 172 14.21 4.80 -11.20
CA GLU A 172 12.94 4.10 -10.99
C GLU A 172 12.61 4.01 -9.50
N HIS A 173 11.34 3.88 -9.17
CA HIS A 173 10.91 3.79 -7.79
C HIS A 173 11.13 2.38 -7.22
N HIS A 174 11.70 2.35 -6.04
CA HIS A 174 11.92 1.15 -5.25
C HIS A 174 11.28 1.27 -3.86
N TYR A 175 10.97 0.12 -3.29
CA TYR A 175 10.39 -0.03 -1.97
C TYR A 175 11.05 -1.21 -1.27
N LEU A 176 11.39 -1.08 -0.01
CA LEU A 176 12.17 -2.07 0.70
C LEU A 176 11.44 -2.54 1.95
N THR A 177 11.47 -3.86 2.18
CA THR A 177 11.00 -4.46 3.43
C THR A 177 12.11 -5.29 4.07
N ILE A 178 12.14 -5.30 5.41
CA ILE A 178 13.05 -6.13 6.20
C ILE A 178 12.21 -6.96 7.16
N LYS A 179 12.31 -8.28 7.05
CA LYS A 179 11.56 -9.24 7.84
C LYS A 179 12.48 -10.18 8.61
N TYR A 180 12.19 -10.37 9.89
CA TYR A 180 12.82 -11.41 10.68
C TYR A 180 12.37 -12.80 10.21
N VAL A 181 13.31 -13.71 9.99
CA VAL A 181 13.04 -15.07 9.49
C VAL A 181 13.53 -16.17 10.43
N GLY A 182 13.69 -15.86 11.72
CA GLY A 182 14.02 -16.84 12.76
C GLY A 182 12.82 -17.65 13.23
N ASN A 183 13.07 -18.88 13.64
CA ASN A 183 12.01 -19.78 14.17
C ASN A 183 11.54 -19.42 15.59
N GLN A 184 12.41 -18.77 16.37
CA GLN A 184 12.13 -18.33 17.73
C GLN A 184 12.68 -16.92 17.91
N ALA A 185 11.93 -16.08 18.64
CA ALA A 185 12.39 -14.77 19.02
C ALA A 185 13.55 -14.89 20.02
N ASP A 186 14.68 -14.26 19.73
CA ASP A 186 15.81 -14.09 20.66
C ASP A 186 16.05 -12.59 20.81
N PRO A 187 15.40 -11.92 21.79
CA PRO A 187 15.38 -10.47 21.87
C PRO A 187 16.78 -9.87 22.18
N ILE A 188 17.09 -8.77 21.50
CA ILE A 188 18.29 -7.98 21.74
C ILE A 188 18.18 -7.22 23.06
N PHE A 189 16.97 -6.71 23.36
CA PHE A 189 16.65 -6.00 24.58
C PHE A 189 16.19 -6.98 25.66
N SER A 190 16.76 -6.89 26.85
CA SER A 190 16.30 -7.69 27.99
C SER A 190 15.00 -7.13 28.59
N GLU A 191 14.24 -7.99 29.26
CA GLU A 191 12.93 -7.67 29.86
C GLU A 191 12.98 -6.61 30.97
N ASP A 192 14.16 -6.38 31.55
CA ASP A 192 14.39 -5.35 32.57
C ASP A 192 14.49 -3.92 32.05
N ILE A 193 14.50 -3.75 30.71
CA ILE A 193 14.43 -2.43 30.07
C ILE A 193 12.98 -1.93 30.13
N PRO A 194 12.73 -0.71 30.65
CA PRO A 194 11.37 -0.18 30.77
C PRO A 194 10.58 -0.25 29.45
N GLY A 195 9.33 -0.66 29.55
CA GLY A 195 8.43 -0.93 28.41
C GLY A 195 8.38 0.21 27.37
N VAL A 196 8.47 1.46 27.81
CA VAL A 196 8.51 2.63 26.92
C VAL A 196 9.68 2.57 25.92
N VAL A 197 10.84 2.07 26.35
CA VAL A 197 12.02 1.87 25.47
C VAL A 197 11.81 0.62 24.62
N GLY A 198 11.29 -0.46 25.23
CA GLY A 198 10.96 -1.70 24.51
C GLY A 198 9.87 -1.48 23.45
N GLU A 199 8.79 -0.76 23.77
CA GLU A 199 7.71 -0.43 22.85
C GLU A 199 8.18 0.49 21.71
N PHE A 200 9.00 1.51 22.00
CA PHE A 200 9.57 2.35 20.96
C PHE A 200 10.32 1.54 19.90
N PHE A 201 11.08 0.52 20.30
CA PHE A 201 11.78 -0.38 19.37
C PHE A 201 10.92 -1.57 18.90
N SER A 202 9.78 -1.87 19.55
CA SER A 202 8.97 -3.05 19.24
C SER A 202 8.10 -2.92 17.98
N ASN A 203 7.77 -1.70 17.57
CA ASN A 203 6.84 -1.44 16.45
C ASN A 203 7.50 -1.22 15.09
N PHE A 204 8.81 -1.42 14.97
CA PHE A 204 9.50 -1.28 13.70
C PHE A 204 9.40 -2.56 12.84
N SER A 205 8.34 -2.67 12.05
CA SER A 205 8.44 -3.35 10.76
C SER A 205 9.18 -2.37 9.85
N ILE A 206 10.37 -2.72 9.37
CA ILE A 206 11.10 -1.81 8.50
C ILE A 206 10.50 -1.94 7.12
N GLN A 207 9.69 -0.95 6.78
CA GLN A 207 9.23 -0.67 5.44
C GLN A 207 9.77 0.71 5.07
N SER A 208 10.43 0.84 3.93
CA SER A 208 10.79 2.16 3.43
C SER A 208 9.57 2.85 2.82
N ALA A 209 9.58 4.18 2.73
CA ALA A 209 8.77 4.85 1.72
C ALA A 209 9.29 4.48 0.32
N PRO A 210 8.46 4.60 -0.74
CA PRO A 210 8.93 4.60 -2.11
C PRO A 210 10.08 5.60 -2.30
N THR A 211 11.17 5.17 -2.94
CA THR A 211 12.36 6.00 -3.13
C THR A 211 12.99 5.76 -4.50
N GLN A 212 13.64 6.77 -5.03
CA GLN A 212 14.51 6.69 -6.21
C GLN A 212 15.99 6.61 -5.86
N ASP A 213 16.32 6.63 -4.57
CA ASP A 213 17.68 6.45 -4.08
C ASP A 213 18.24 5.06 -4.46
N GLU A 214 19.56 4.93 -4.39
CA GLU A 214 20.30 3.69 -4.64
C GLU A 214 20.78 3.02 -3.33
N MET A 215 20.33 3.54 -2.18
CA MET A 215 20.78 3.07 -0.87
C MET A 215 19.72 3.29 0.21
N TYR A 216 19.61 2.32 1.11
CA TYR A 216 18.85 2.43 2.35
C TYR A 216 19.74 2.05 3.54
N ASN A 217 19.77 2.90 4.57
CA ASN A 217 20.59 2.69 5.76
C ASN A 217 19.76 2.10 6.90
N VAL A 218 20.07 0.89 7.31
CA VAL A 218 19.45 0.20 8.45
C VAL A 218 20.28 0.39 9.70
N ILE A 219 19.68 0.99 10.72
CA ILE A 219 20.25 1.06 12.05
C ILE A 219 19.86 -0.21 12.79
N CYS A 220 20.84 -0.95 13.30
CA CYS A 220 20.58 -2.27 13.89
C CYS A 220 19.66 -2.19 15.13
N MET A 221 19.56 -1.05 15.80
CA MET A 221 18.63 -0.82 16.92
C MET A 221 17.15 -0.83 16.53
N SER A 222 16.83 -0.67 15.26
CA SER A 222 15.46 -0.85 14.75
C SER A 222 15.06 -2.32 14.64
N LEU A 223 15.98 -3.25 14.86
CA LEU A 223 15.77 -4.68 14.78
C LEU A 223 15.66 -5.26 16.21
N LYS A 224 14.71 -6.19 16.40
CA LYS A 224 14.30 -6.65 17.73
C LYS A 224 15.07 -7.87 18.21
N ASN A 225 15.47 -8.76 17.30
CA ASN A 225 15.93 -10.10 17.62
C ASN A 225 17.33 -10.36 17.05
N TYR A 226 18.07 -11.23 17.70
CA TYR A 226 19.20 -11.90 17.08
C TYR A 226 18.69 -12.94 16.07
N GLY A 227 19.44 -13.16 15.00
CA GLY A 227 19.09 -14.14 13.98
C GLY A 227 19.11 -13.56 12.57
N ASN A 228 18.41 -14.22 11.67
CA ASN A 228 18.42 -13.91 10.25
C ASN A 228 17.30 -12.94 9.90
N TYR A 229 17.63 -12.01 9.02
CA TYR A 229 16.71 -11.05 8.43
C TYR A 229 16.75 -11.18 6.91
N LEU A 230 15.57 -11.21 6.31
CA LEU A 230 15.38 -11.16 4.87
C LEU A 230 15.07 -9.73 4.46
N VAL A 231 15.84 -9.20 3.56
CA VAL A 231 15.62 -7.94 2.87
C VAL A 231 14.97 -8.25 1.53
N THR A 232 13.84 -7.64 1.25
CA THR A 232 13.20 -7.69 -0.07
C THR A 232 13.17 -6.28 -0.63
N LEU A 233 13.83 -6.09 -1.76
CA LEU A 233 13.78 -4.86 -2.53
C LEU A 233 12.78 -5.06 -3.67
N TYR A 234 11.74 -4.25 -3.69
CA TYR A 234 10.73 -4.22 -4.74
C TYR A 234 10.99 -3.05 -5.68
N LYS A 235 10.88 -3.29 -6.97
CA LYS A 235 10.67 -2.26 -7.96
C LYS A 235 9.18 -2.11 -8.18
N ILE A 236 8.68 -0.89 -8.18
CA ILE A 236 7.27 -0.54 -8.12
C ILE A 236 6.88 0.41 -9.25
N ASN A 237 5.59 0.38 -9.61
CA ASN A 237 5.02 1.30 -10.58
C ASN A 237 4.60 2.63 -9.93
N ASP A 238 4.51 3.69 -10.74
CA ASP A 238 4.09 5.02 -10.28
C ASP A 238 2.68 5.04 -9.68
N ASP A 239 1.80 4.12 -10.08
CA ASP A 239 0.47 3.98 -9.48
C ASP A 239 0.54 3.66 -7.99
N TYR A 240 1.45 2.78 -7.59
CA TYR A 240 1.68 2.47 -6.17
C TYR A 240 2.32 3.63 -5.42
N VAL A 241 3.24 4.37 -6.05
CA VAL A 241 3.85 5.57 -5.45
C VAL A 241 2.78 6.60 -5.13
N ARG A 242 1.90 6.89 -6.09
CA ARG A 242 0.79 7.84 -5.89
C ARG A 242 -0.18 7.41 -4.79
N LEU A 243 -0.49 6.11 -4.71
CA LEU A 243 -1.32 5.58 -3.64
C LEU A 243 -0.65 5.80 -2.28
N PHE A 244 0.62 5.43 -2.15
CA PHE A 244 1.39 5.60 -0.91
C PHE A 244 1.45 7.07 -0.47
N GLU A 245 1.71 7.98 -1.40
CA GLU A 245 1.75 9.42 -1.12
C GLU A 245 0.38 9.96 -0.68
N SER A 246 -0.72 9.43 -1.22
CA SER A 246 -2.07 9.84 -0.82
C SER A 246 -2.44 9.38 0.60
N GLU A 247 -1.94 8.23 1.05
CA GLU A 247 -2.18 7.73 2.41
C GLU A 247 -1.43 8.53 3.49
N VAL A 248 -0.32 9.17 3.12
CA VAL A 248 0.51 9.98 4.04
C VAL A 248 0.01 11.44 4.12
N GLN A 249 -0.91 11.85 3.24
CA GLN A 249 -1.46 13.22 3.24
C GLN A 249 -2.27 13.48 4.50
N ASP A 250 -2.06 14.66 5.08
CA ASP A 250 -2.82 15.17 6.24
C ASP A 250 -4.29 15.37 5.85
N GLY A 251 -5.22 14.93 6.71
CA GLY A 251 -6.68 14.98 6.49
C GLY A 251 -7.29 16.37 6.29
N THR A 252 -6.47 17.41 6.06
CA THR A 252 -6.91 18.77 5.70
C THR A 252 -7.15 18.95 4.20
N GLU A 253 -6.61 18.07 3.35
CA GLU A 253 -6.84 18.06 1.91
C GLU A 253 -7.70 16.83 1.55
N LEU A 254 -8.98 17.08 1.29
CA LEU A 254 -9.94 16.08 0.80
C LEU A 254 -9.70 15.81 -0.69
N ASN A 255 -8.62 15.12 -1.01
CA ASN A 255 -8.37 14.65 -2.36
C ASN A 255 -8.87 13.20 -2.49
N GLU A 256 -9.56 12.91 -3.59
CA GLU A 256 -9.95 11.55 -3.94
C GLU A 256 -8.65 10.71 -4.09
N PRO A 257 -8.56 9.52 -3.46
CA PRO A 257 -7.40 8.66 -3.63
C PRO A 257 -7.14 8.37 -5.11
N PRO A 258 -5.88 8.38 -5.55
CA PRO A 258 -5.56 8.09 -6.94
C PRO A 258 -6.03 6.67 -7.31
N SER A 259 -6.64 6.54 -8.48
CA SER A 259 -7.14 5.27 -8.99
C SER A 259 -6.63 5.07 -10.41
N ASN A 260 -6.22 3.85 -10.74
CA ASN A 260 -5.97 3.42 -12.11
C ASN A 260 -7.05 2.45 -12.62
N ILE A 261 -8.15 2.33 -11.88
CA ILE A 261 -9.29 1.49 -12.23
C ILE A 261 -10.32 2.30 -13.01
N VAL A 262 -10.68 1.85 -14.17
CA VAL A 262 -11.78 2.43 -14.98
C VAL A 262 -13.11 1.96 -14.41
N ASN A 263 -14.05 2.87 -14.16
CA ASN A 263 -15.42 2.65 -13.63
C ASN A 263 -15.50 2.10 -12.20
N ALA A 264 -14.42 2.15 -11.42
CA ALA A 264 -14.39 1.86 -9.99
C ALA A 264 -13.22 2.62 -9.35
N PHE A 265 -13.03 2.44 -8.04
CA PHE A 265 -11.89 3.00 -7.31
C PHE A 265 -10.83 1.93 -7.05
N GLY A 266 -9.65 2.38 -6.64
CA GLY A 266 -8.59 1.52 -6.14
C GLY A 266 -7.40 1.40 -7.07
N ILE A 267 -6.67 0.30 -6.92
CA ILE A 267 -5.39 0.09 -7.59
C ILE A 267 -5.27 -1.34 -8.12
N PHE A 268 -4.73 -1.46 -9.33
CA PHE A 268 -4.23 -2.72 -9.86
C PHE A 268 -2.79 -2.49 -10.32
N THR A 269 -1.83 -3.08 -9.62
CA THR A 269 -0.42 -2.84 -9.86
C THR A 269 0.43 -4.10 -9.70
N ALA A 270 1.68 -4.04 -10.15
CA ALA A 270 2.59 -5.17 -10.13
C ALA A 270 3.96 -4.80 -9.56
N PHE A 271 4.61 -5.80 -8.97
CA PHE A 271 5.89 -5.69 -8.32
C PHE A 271 6.87 -6.72 -8.88
N ALA A 272 8.13 -6.34 -9.03
CA ALA A 272 9.22 -7.28 -9.18
C ALA A 272 10.20 -7.10 -8.02
N SER A 273 10.73 -8.19 -7.50
CA SER A 273 11.59 -8.13 -6.32
C SER A 273 12.89 -8.90 -6.47
N ASP A 274 13.86 -8.51 -5.68
CA ASP A 274 15.06 -9.28 -5.40
C ASP A 274 15.29 -9.34 -3.89
N THR A 275 15.98 -10.38 -3.41
CA THR A 275 16.13 -10.65 -1.98
C THR A 275 17.57 -10.90 -1.60
N ILE A 276 17.94 -10.40 -0.41
CA ILE A 276 19.22 -10.69 0.22
C ILE A 276 19.03 -10.83 1.72
N SER A 277 19.92 -11.51 2.41
CA SER A 277 19.79 -11.73 3.85
C SER A 277 21.04 -11.30 4.61
N PHE A 278 20.81 -10.83 5.86
CA PHE A 278 21.87 -10.57 6.81
C PHE A 278 21.54 -11.15 8.19
N GLN A 279 22.51 -11.19 9.07
CA GLN A 279 22.39 -11.76 10.40
C GLN A 279 22.80 -10.77 11.49
N ILE A 280 22.02 -10.71 12.57
CA ILE A 280 22.43 -10.09 13.82
C ILE A 280 22.86 -11.20 14.76
N VAL A 281 24.05 -11.10 15.29
CA VAL A 281 24.64 -12.09 16.20
C VAL A 281 24.99 -11.48 17.52
N ARG A 282 24.88 -12.28 18.56
CA ARG A 282 25.27 -11.92 19.92
C ARG A 282 26.80 -11.83 19.99
N GLN A 283 27.29 -10.81 20.71
CA GLN A 283 28.71 -10.66 21.03
C GLN A 283 29.16 -11.77 21.95
#